data_d4b4dde76de0e9f204ccc05f1c9a9fff
#
_entry.id   d4b4dde76de0e9f204ccc05f1c9a9fff
#
_cell.length_a   1.000
_cell.length_b   1.000
_cell.length_c   1.000
_cell.angle_alpha   90.00
_cell.angle_beta   90.00
_cell.angle_gamma   90.00
#
_symmetry.space_group_name_H-M   'P 1'
#
loop_
_entity.id
_entity.type
_entity.pdbx_description
1 polymer ?
#
loop_
_entity_poly.entity_id
_entity_poly.type
_entity_poly.pdbx_seq_one_letter_code
_entity_poly.pdbx_strand_id
1 'polypeptide(L)'
;MYYRVIKKGEQMKRIVLLRHGESTWNKDNRFTGWTDVDLTEKGIADANQAGILLKEKGFHFDKAYTSFLKRAVKTLNCVLDKMDQDWIPVEKSWRLNEKHYGALQGLNKSETASKYGEEQVLIWRRSFNVAPNALPEDDPRNPKTDTRYKEVPDKDLPRTESLKETVERILPYWKCIIFPNLATANELLVVAHGNSLRGIIKYLKHIPDEEIVGLNLPTACLLYTSDAADEARS
;
A
#
# COMPACT_ATOMS: atom_id res chain seq x y z
N MET A 1 -0.27 -19.04 6.84
CA MET A 1 -0.40 -19.58 8.21
C MET A 1 -1.61 -18.90 8.82
N TYR A 2 -2.65 -19.68 9.14
CA TYR A 2 -3.93 -19.15 9.63
C TYR A 2 -3.92 -19.24 11.15
N TYR A 3 -4.05 -18.11 11.85
CA TYR A 3 -4.39 -18.14 13.27
C TYR A 3 -5.89 -17.90 13.42
N ARG A 4 -6.59 -18.92 13.92
CA ARG A 4 -8.02 -18.89 14.22
C ARG A 4 -8.18 -18.88 15.73
N VAL A 5 -8.61 -17.77 16.31
CA VAL A 5 -9.15 -17.77 17.66
C VAL A 5 -10.63 -17.39 17.55
N ILE A 6 -11.53 -18.33 17.84
CA ILE A 6 -12.99 -18.12 17.85
C ILE A 6 -13.40 -17.88 19.29
N LYS A 7 -13.82 -16.67 19.63
CA LYS A 7 -14.71 -16.45 20.77
C LYS A 7 -16.14 -16.75 20.33
N LYS A 8 -16.78 -17.68 21.01
CA LYS A 8 -18.14 -18.13 20.74
C LYS A 8 -19.10 -16.95 20.86
N GLY A 9 -19.68 -16.46 19.73
CA GLY A 9 -20.73 -15.43 19.71
C GLY A 9 -20.37 -14.06 19.11
N GLU A 10 -19.09 -13.76 18.80
CA GLU A 10 -18.72 -12.54 18.08
C GLU A 10 -18.46 -12.83 16.60
N GLN A 11 -19.05 -12.00 15.72
CA GLN A 11 -18.81 -12.08 14.29
C GLN A 11 -17.34 -11.67 14.02
N MET A 12 -16.60 -12.53 13.33
CA MET A 12 -15.18 -12.25 12.99
C MET A 12 -15.06 -10.99 12.16
N LYS A 13 -14.24 -10.05 12.62
CA LYS A 13 -13.90 -8.83 11.90
C LYS A 13 -12.59 -9.04 11.14
N ARG A 14 -12.60 -8.80 9.83
CA ARG A 14 -11.47 -9.10 8.95
C ARG A 14 -11.02 -7.85 8.17
N ILE A 15 -9.71 -7.65 8.07
CA ILE A 15 -9.13 -6.69 7.11
C ILE A 15 -8.26 -7.45 6.13
N VAL A 16 -8.51 -7.24 4.86
CA VAL A 16 -7.67 -7.75 3.78
C VAL A 16 -6.78 -6.63 3.26
N LEU A 17 -5.47 -6.85 3.32
CA LEU A 17 -4.45 -5.97 2.74
C LEU A 17 -3.99 -6.58 1.43
N LEU A 18 -4.20 -5.87 0.32
CA LEU A 18 -3.86 -6.31 -1.03
C LEU A 18 -2.89 -5.33 -1.68
N ARG A 19 -1.72 -5.81 -2.11
CA ARG A 19 -0.82 -5.02 -2.93
C ARG A 19 -1.34 -4.97 -4.37
N HIS A 20 -1.27 -3.80 -5.02
CA HIS A 20 -1.63 -3.64 -6.43
C HIS A 20 -0.92 -4.64 -7.35
N GLY A 21 -1.53 -4.98 -8.48
CA GLY A 21 -0.97 -5.82 -9.53
C GLY A 21 0.31 -5.25 -10.16
N GLU A 22 0.98 -6.02 -11.00
CA GLU A 22 2.20 -5.56 -11.69
C GLU A 22 1.91 -4.29 -12.49
N SER A 23 2.71 -3.24 -12.28
CA SER A 23 2.68 -2.01 -13.07
C SER A 23 3.73 -2.04 -14.20
N THR A 24 3.57 -1.15 -15.19
CA THR A 24 4.54 -1.01 -16.29
C THR A 24 5.97 -0.80 -15.76
N TRP A 25 6.14 0.05 -14.73
CA TRP A 25 7.45 0.29 -14.13
C TRP A 25 7.93 -0.80 -13.17
N ASN A 26 7.04 -1.67 -12.67
CA ASN A 26 7.48 -2.91 -12.02
C ASN A 26 8.13 -3.84 -13.04
N LYS A 27 7.48 -4.02 -14.21
CA LYS A 27 8.01 -4.81 -15.33
C LYS A 27 9.35 -4.25 -15.83
N ASP A 28 9.47 -2.94 -15.97
CA ASP A 28 10.68 -2.24 -16.43
C ASP A 28 11.76 -2.11 -15.34
N ASN A 29 11.55 -2.69 -14.15
CA ASN A 29 12.46 -2.61 -13.01
C ASN A 29 12.84 -1.17 -12.60
N ARG A 30 11.86 -0.23 -12.62
CA ARG A 30 12.06 1.18 -12.25
C ARG A 30 11.56 1.49 -10.85
N PHE A 31 12.13 2.54 -10.24
CA PHE A 31 11.58 3.15 -9.04
C PHE A 31 10.30 3.91 -9.38
N THR A 32 9.17 3.51 -8.82
CA THR A 32 7.87 4.10 -9.19
C THR A 32 7.45 5.25 -8.27
N GLY A 33 7.44 5.01 -6.97
CA GLY A 33 6.99 6.02 -5.99
C GLY A 33 5.60 6.58 -6.29
N TRP A 34 5.48 7.90 -6.33
CA TRP A 34 4.24 8.62 -6.62
C TRP A 34 3.97 8.85 -8.11
N THR A 35 4.88 8.47 -8.98
CA THR A 35 4.62 8.49 -10.44
C THR A 35 3.43 7.59 -10.76
N ASP A 36 2.47 8.14 -11.50
CA ASP A 36 1.17 7.49 -11.72
C ASP A 36 1.17 6.62 -12.99
N VAL A 37 1.82 5.48 -12.91
CA VAL A 37 1.92 4.48 -13.99
C VAL A 37 0.77 3.48 -13.94
N ASP A 38 0.48 2.89 -15.09
CA ASP A 38 -0.60 1.92 -15.25
C ASP A 38 -0.19 0.48 -14.89
N LEU A 39 -1.18 -0.40 -14.77
CA LEU A 39 -0.99 -1.84 -14.69
C LEU A 39 -0.55 -2.40 -16.05
N THR A 40 0.19 -3.50 -16.01
CA THR A 40 0.38 -4.37 -17.19
C THR A 40 -0.85 -5.26 -17.38
N GLU A 41 -0.96 -5.91 -18.54
CA GLU A 41 -1.98 -6.94 -18.78
C GLU A 41 -1.90 -8.06 -17.73
N LYS A 42 -0.66 -8.46 -17.38
CA LYS A 42 -0.42 -9.41 -16.29
C LYS A 42 -0.94 -8.87 -14.95
N GLY A 43 -0.67 -7.60 -14.64
CA GLY A 43 -1.16 -6.97 -13.40
C GLY A 43 -2.68 -6.93 -13.31
N ILE A 44 -3.37 -6.75 -14.43
CA ILE A 44 -4.83 -6.82 -14.52
C ILE A 44 -5.31 -8.27 -14.31
N ALA A 45 -4.67 -9.24 -14.97
CA ALA A 45 -4.99 -10.65 -14.79
C ALA A 45 -4.80 -11.12 -13.34
N ASP A 46 -3.67 -10.75 -12.72
CA ASP A 46 -3.39 -11.06 -11.30
C ASP A 46 -4.44 -10.42 -10.36
N ALA A 47 -4.88 -9.20 -10.64
CA ALA A 47 -5.92 -8.50 -9.88
C ALA A 47 -7.29 -9.21 -10.01
N ASN A 48 -7.67 -9.61 -11.22
CA ASN A 48 -8.88 -10.40 -11.46
C ASN A 48 -8.84 -11.73 -10.70
N GLN A 49 -7.71 -12.44 -10.74
CA GLN A 49 -7.53 -13.68 -10.02
C GLN A 49 -7.63 -13.51 -8.50
N ALA A 50 -7.11 -12.40 -7.97
CA ALA A 50 -7.25 -12.08 -6.55
C ALA A 50 -8.73 -11.88 -6.16
N GLY A 51 -9.54 -11.22 -7.01
CA GLY A 51 -10.98 -11.07 -6.79
C GLY A 51 -11.72 -12.42 -6.79
N ILE A 52 -11.42 -13.28 -7.76
CA ILE A 52 -12.00 -14.64 -7.84
C ILE A 52 -11.67 -15.43 -6.56
N LEU A 53 -10.41 -15.43 -6.13
CA LEU A 53 -9.97 -16.10 -4.92
C LEU A 53 -10.67 -15.58 -3.65
N LEU A 54 -10.85 -14.28 -3.54
CA LEU A 54 -11.56 -13.67 -2.40
C LEU A 54 -13.03 -14.10 -2.38
N LYS A 55 -13.68 -14.10 -3.53
CA LYS A 55 -15.07 -14.58 -3.68
C LYS A 55 -15.21 -16.05 -3.30
N GLU A 56 -14.34 -16.91 -3.81
CA GLU A 56 -14.32 -18.36 -3.50
C GLU A 56 -14.07 -18.63 -2.00
N LYS A 57 -13.27 -17.77 -1.34
CA LYS A 57 -13.02 -17.84 0.12
C LYS A 57 -14.15 -17.24 0.96
N GLY A 58 -15.23 -16.79 0.36
CA GLY A 58 -16.41 -16.26 1.03
C GLY A 58 -16.17 -14.90 1.69
N PHE A 59 -15.28 -14.07 1.13
CA PHE A 59 -15.16 -12.67 1.56
C PHE A 59 -16.32 -11.84 0.99
N HIS A 60 -16.83 -10.94 1.84
CA HIS A 60 -17.86 -9.98 1.47
C HIS A 60 -17.58 -8.63 2.15
N PHE A 61 -16.95 -7.74 1.42
CA PHE A 61 -16.48 -6.47 1.99
C PHE A 61 -17.62 -5.46 2.17
N ASP A 62 -17.62 -4.78 3.32
CA ASP A 62 -18.55 -3.69 3.61
C ASP A 62 -18.03 -2.34 3.08
N LYS A 63 -16.71 -2.18 3.00
CA LYS A 63 -16.04 -0.96 2.52
C LYS A 63 -14.63 -1.27 2.03
N ALA A 64 -14.18 -0.51 1.05
CA ALA A 64 -12.82 -0.59 0.55
C ALA A 64 -12.07 0.74 0.64
N TYR A 65 -10.74 0.67 0.76
CA TYR A 65 -9.82 1.79 0.81
C TYR A 65 -8.72 1.63 -0.21
N THR A 66 -8.32 2.72 -0.85
CA THR A 66 -7.19 2.70 -1.78
C THR A 66 -6.45 4.03 -1.83
N SER A 67 -5.32 4.06 -2.54
CA SER A 67 -4.54 5.27 -2.77
C SER A 67 -5.11 6.13 -3.90
N PHE A 68 -4.46 7.28 -4.18
CA PHE A 68 -4.77 8.09 -5.36
C PHE A 68 -4.11 7.56 -6.64
N LEU A 69 -3.19 6.59 -6.55
CA LEU A 69 -2.42 6.11 -7.70
C LEU A 69 -3.21 5.07 -8.50
N LYS A 70 -3.30 5.29 -9.83
CA LYS A 70 -4.16 4.51 -10.74
C LYS A 70 -3.94 3.00 -10.66
N ARG A 71 -2.70 2.52 -10.47
CA ARG A 71 -2.41 1.09 -10.37
C ARG A 71 -3.12 0.41 -9.19
N ALA A 72 -3.25 1.11 -8.04
CA ALA A 72 -4.00 0.59 -6.90
C ALA A 72 -5.51 0.72 -7.12
N VAL A 73 -5.97 1.85 -7.65
CA VAL A 73 -7.38 2.06 -7.99
C VAL A 73 -7.87 1.02 -9.00
N LYS A 74 -7.12 0.79 -10.09
CA LYS A 74 -7.48 -0.21 -11.11
C LYS A 74 -7.45 -1.64 -10.54
N THR A 75 -6.47 -1.96 -9.69
CA THR A 75 -6.44 -3.26 -8.99
C THR A 75 -7.70 -3.45 -8.15
N LEU A 76 -8.09 -2.43 -7.37
CA LEU A 76 -9.31 -2.49 -6.57
C LEU A 76 -10.54 -2.72 -7.45
N ASN A 77 -10.69 -1.95 -8.53
CA ASN A 77 -11.83 -2.09 -9.43
C ASN A 77 -11.90 -3.50 -10.04
N CYS A 78 -10.78 -4.06 -10.50
CA CYS A 78 -10.73 -5.45 -10.99
C CYS A 78 -11.17 -6.46 -9.92
N VAL A 79 -10.74 -6.26 -8.67
CA VAL A 79 -11.12 -7.16 -7.56
C VAL A 79 -12.61 -7.07 -7.29
N LEU A 80 -13.17 -5.88 -7.17
CA LEU A 80 -14.59 -5.68 -6.87
C LEU A 80 -15.48 -6.19 -8.01
N ASP A 81 -15.12 -5.97 -9.28
CA ASP A 81 -15.80 -6.53 -10.46
C ASP A 81 -15.92 -8.07 -10.36
N LYS A 82 -14.81 -8.77 -10.05
CA LYS A 82 -14.82 -10.24 -9.92
C LYS A 82 -15.56 -10.74 -8.69
N MET A 83 -15.74 -9.90 -7.70
CA MET A 83 -16.51 -10.20 -6.50
C MET A 83 -18.00 -9.85 -6.62
N ASP A 84 -18.44 -9.20 -7.72
CA ASP A 84 -19.77 -8.59 -7.87
C ASP A 84 -20.07 -7.58 -6.74
N GLN A 85 -19.07 -6.80 -6.33
CA GLN A 85 -19.14 -5.86 -5.22
C GLN A 85 -18.75 -4.42 -5.61
N ASP A 86 -18.92 -4.02 -6.87
CA ASP A 86 -18.65 -2.65 -7.34
C ASP A 86 -19.46 -1.57 -6.63
N TRP A 87 -20.56 -1.96 -6.02
CA TRP A 87 -21.50 -1.10 -5.31
C TRP A 87 -21.05 -0.67 -3.91
N ILE A 88 -20.04 -1.32 -3.31
CA ILE A 88 -19.60 -0.97 -1.96
C ILE A 88 -18.94 0.41 -1.92
N PRO A 89 -19.01 1.12 -0.77
CA PRO A 89 -18.30 2.38 -0.60
C PRO A 89 -16.80 2.21 -0.75
N VAL A 90 -16.17 3.06 -1.58
CA VAL A 90 -14.73 3.13 -1.78
C VAL A 90 -14.22 4.49 -1.34
N GLU A 91 -13.26 4.50 -0.42
CA GLU A 91 -12.59 5.72 0.02
C GLU A 91 -11.14 5.74 -0.48
N LYS A 92 -10.75 6.85 -1.12
CA LYS A 92 -9.40 7.07 -1.63
C LYS A 92 -8.67 8.06 -0.72
N SER A 93 -7.39 7.76 -0.42
CA SER A 93 -6.56 8.68 0.35
C SER A 93 -5.13 8.68 -0.17
N TRP A 94 -4.56 9.89 -0.36
CA TRP A 94 -3.14 10.05 -0.67
C TRP A 94 -2.24 9.46 0.42
N ARG A 95 -2.73 9.36 1.65
CA ARG A 95 -2.01 8.74 2.77
C ARG A 95 -1.71 7.26 2.54
N LEU A 96 -2.44 6.59 1.65
CA LEU A 96 -2.17 5.20 1.23
C LEU A 96 -1.24 5.10 0.02
N ASN A 97 -0.78 6.23 -0.57
CA ASN A 97 0.18 6.20 -1.67
C ASN A 97 1.46 5.41 -1.30
N GLU A 98 2.18 4.96 -2.33
CA GLU A 98 3.50 4.34 -2.17
C GLU A 98 4.48 5.32 -1.50
N LYS A 99 5.57 4.80 -0.94
CA LYS A 99 6.71 5.61 -0.50
C LYS A 99 7.19 6.50 -1.65
N HIS A 100 7.42 7.78 -1.37
CA HIS A 100 7.97 8.71 -2.34
C HIS A 100 9.48 8.50 -2.50
N TYR A 101 9.90 8.02 -3.67
CA TYR A 101 11.30 7.70 -3.91
C TYR A 101 12.19 8.89 -4.31
N GLY A 102 11.70 10.12 -4.18
CA GLY A 102 12.47 11.33 -4.47
C GLY A 102 13.06 11.32 -5.86
N ALA A 103 14.32 11.73 -5.96
CA ALA A 103 15.06 11.81 -7.23
C ALA A 103 15.25 10.46 -7.93
N LEU A 104 15.04 9.34 -7.24
CA LEU A 104 15.14 8.01 -7.83
C LEU A 104 13.94 7.66 -8.73
N GLN A 105 12.79 8.34 -8.59
CA GLN A 105 11.61 8.05 -9.40
C GLN A 105 11.92 8.07 -10.90
N GLY A 106 11.58 6.98 -11.61
CA GLY A 106 11.85 6.78 -13.04
C GLY A 106 13.16 6.10 -13.36
N LEU A 107 14.14 6.09 -12.45
CA LEU A 107 15.41 5.42 -12.69
C LEU A 107 15.25 3.90 -12.69
N ASN A 108 16.02 3.20 -13.55
CA ASN A 108 16.10 1.75 -13.51
C ASN A 108 16.92 1.30 -12.29
N LYS A 109 16.43 0.29 -11.57
CA LYS A 109 17.05 -0.14 -10.31
C LYS A 109 18.40 -0.80 -10.50
N SER A 110 18.58 -1.57 -11.58
CA SER A 110 19.85 -2.23 -11.88
C SER A 110 20.92 -1.22 -12.32
N GLU A 111 20.56 -0.25 -13.16
CA GLU A 111 21.46 0.85 -13.58
C GLU A 111 21.83 1.71 -12.35
N THR A 112 20.88 1.98 -11.47
CA THR A 112 21.14 2.70 -10.22
C THR A 112 22.07 1.92 -9.31
N ALA A 113 21.91 0.59 -9.22
CA ALA A 113 22.80 -0.27 -8.46
C ALA A 113 24.22 -0.31 -9.03
N SER A 114 24.34 -0.33 -10.36
CA SER A 114 25.65 -0.22 -11.03
C SER A 114 26.35 1.09 -10.72
N LYS A 115 25.59 2.19 -10.54
CA LYS A 115 26.15 3.52 -10.28
C LYS A 115 26.48 3.78 -8.80
N TYR A 116 25.63 3.33 -7.87
CA TYR A 116 25.71 3.67 -6.44
C TYR A 116 26.04 2.48 -5.56
N GLY A 117 26.14 1.27 -6.11
CA GLY A 117 26.29 0.00 -5.38
C GLY A 117 24.95 -0.62 -5.00
N GLU A 118 24.90 -1.95 -5.00
CA GLU A 118 23.70 -2.72 -4.62
C GLU A 118 23.26 -2.47 -3.18
N GLU A 119 24.23 -2.36 -2.26
CA GLU A 119 23.97 -2.10 -0.85
C GLU A 119 23.26 -0.75 -0.66
N GLN A 120 23.73 0.32 -1.29
CA GLN A 120 23.12 1.64 -1.18
C GLN A 120 21.70 1.63 -1.76
N VAL A 121 21.48 0.95 -2.87
CA VAL A 121 20.13 0.81 -3.47
C VAL A 121 19.22 -0.02 -2.56
N LEU A 122 19.73 -1.07 -1.93
CA LEU A 122 18.98 -1.85 -0.95
C LEU A 122 18.58 -0.99 0.26
N ILE A 123 19.50 -0.18 0.78
CA ILE A 123 19.23 0.78 1.86
C ILE A 123 18.09 1.72 1.47
N TRP A 124 18.17 2.40 0.32
CA TRP A 124 17.10 3.30 -0.13
C TRP A 124 15.74 2.61 -0.34
N ARG A 125 15.75 1.34 -0.70
CA ARG A 125 14.52 0.57 -0.96
C ARG A 125 13.88 0.01 0.31
N ARG A 126 14.69 -0.38 1.30
CA ARG A 126 14.25 -1.29 2.36
C ARG A 126 14.47 -0.79 3.77
N SER A 127 15.46 0.07 4.01
CA SER A 127 15.73 0.56 5.38
C SER A 127 14.55 1.36 5.93
N PHE A 128 14.45 1.38 7.24
CA PHE A 128 13.40 2.12 7.93
C PHE A 128 13.65 3.63 7.92
N ASN A 129 14.88 4.07 8.21
CA ASN A 129 15.19 5.48 8.50
C ASN A 129 15.82 6.26 7.34
N VAL A 130 16.25 5.60 6.24
CA VAL A 130 16.99 6.28 5.18
C VAL A 130 16.08 6.57 3.99
N ALA A 131 15.94 7.87 3.68
CA ALA A 131 15.27 8.35 2.47
C ALA A 131 16.27 8.49 1.30
N PRO A 132 15.84 8.32 0.04
CA PRO A 132 16.59 8.78 -1.12
C PRO A 132 16.69 10.32 -1.16
N ASN A 133 17.54 10.86 -2.02
CA ASN A 133 17.63 12.30 -2.24
C ASN A 133 16.26 12.88 -2.65
N ALA A 134 15.90 14.01 -2.03
CA ALA A 134 14.65 14.69 -2.34
C ALA A 134 14.61 15.22 -3.77
N LEU A 135 13.42 15.35 -4.35
CA LEU A 135 13.22 16.12 -5.56
C LEU A 135 13.55 17.61 -5.32
N PRO A 136 14.14 18.32 -6.29
CA PRO A 136 14.16 19.78 -6.29
C PRO A 136 12.75 20.37 -6.15
N GLU A 137 12.64 21.60 -5.69
CA GLU A 137 11.32 22.24 -5.50
C GLU A 137 10.59 22.50 -6.82
N ASP A 138 11.34 22.81 -7.86
CA ASP A 138 10.89 23.11 -9.21
C ASP A 138 10.78 21.86 -10.11
N ASP A 139 11.07 20.66 -9.58
CA ASP A 139 10.94 19.41 -10.35
C ASP A 139 9.46 19.18 -10.73
N PRO A 140 9.16 18.91 -12.01
CA PRO A 140 7.79 18.67 -12.47
C PRO A 140 7.11 17.45 -11.83
N ARG A 141 7.88 16.55 -11.20
CA ARG A 141 7.37 15.41 -10.43
C ARG A 141 7.02 15.77 -8.98
N ASN A 142 7.22 17.04 -8.58
CA ASN A 142 6.87 17.49 -7.24
C ASN A 142 5.34 17.41 -7.06
N PRO A 143 4.82 16.71 -6.03
CA PRO A 143 3.38 16.56 -5.82
C PRO A 143 2.60 17.87 -5.70
N LYS A 144 3.24 18.98 -5.34
CA LYS A 144 2.60 20.32 -5.29
C LYS A 144 2.01 20.76 -6.62
N THR A 145 2.55 20.29 -7.75
CA THR A 145 2.08 20.66 -9.09
C THR A 145 0.94 19.78 -9.58
N ASP A 146 0.62 18.72 -8.86
CA ASP A 146 -0.38 17.73 -9.27
C ASP A 146 -1.74 18.03 -8.64
N THR A 147 -2.74 18.26 -9.48
CA THR A 147 -4.12 18.61 -9.09
C THR A 147 -4.79 17.60 -8.15
N ARG A 148 -4.32 16.35 -8.13
CA ARG A 148 -4.81 15.31 -7.20
C ARG A 148 -4.56 15.67 -5.74
N TYR A 149 -3.55 16.48 -5.48
CA TYR A 149 -3.13 16.85 -4.12
C TYR A 149 -3.44 18.29 -3.73
N LYS A 150 -4.21 19.02 -4.54
CA LYS A 150 -4.52 20.45 -4.32
C LYS A 150 -5.15 20.77 -2.96
N GLU A 151 -5.83 19.80 -2.33
CA GLU A 151 -6.43 19.95 -0.99
C GLU A 151 -5.47 19.51 0.13
N VAL A 152 -4.27 19.04 -0.20
CA VAL A 152 -3.27 18.62 0.79
C VAL A 152 -2.36 19.80 1.09
N PRO A 153 -2.16 20.16 2.37
CA PRO A 153 -1.22 21.23 2.71
C PRO A 153 0.18 20.92 2.18
N ASP A 154 0.86 21.91 1.63
CA ASP A 154 2.20 21.78 1.04
C ASP A 154 3.21 21.09 1.96
N LYS A 155 3.15 21.40 3.26
CA LYS A 155 4.03 20.82 4.30
C LYS A 155 3.85 19.30 4.46
N ASP A 156 2.72 18.75 4.05
CA ASP A 156 2.39 17.33 4.15
C ASP A 156 2.70 16.57 2.85
N LEU A 157 3.11 17.29 1.78
CA LEU A 157 3.48 16.70 0.50
C LEU A 157 4.97 16.36 0.46
N PRO A 158 5.33 15.06 0.41
CA PRO A 158 6.74 14.66 0.45
C PRO A 158 7.43 14.91 -0.90
N ARG A 159 8.69 15.35 -0.85
CA ARG A 159 9.61 15.33 -1.99
C ARG A 159 10.52 14.09 -1.98
N THR A 160 10.52 13.36 -0.89
CA THR A 160 11.13 12.03 -0.68
C THR A 160 10.59 11.47 0.63
N GLU A 161 10.66 10.16 0.81
CA GLU A 161 10.31 9.50 2.07
C GLU A 161 11.27 8.33 2.37
N SER A 162 11.63 8.19 3.63
CA SER A 162 12.03 6.91 4.23
C SER A 162 10.79 6.05 4.50
N LEU A 163 10.96 4.80 4.93
CA LEU A 163 9.81 4.00 5.36
C LEU A 163 9.19 4.57 6.65
N LYS A 164 10.00 5.16 7.54
CA LYS A 164 9.53 5.83 8.75
C LYS A 164 8.53 6.95 8.43
N GLU A 165 8.90 7.86 7.54
CA GLU A 165 8.03 8.96 7.12
C GLU A 165 6.77 8.45 6.41
N THR A 166 6.89 7.39 5.61
CA THR A 166 5.73 6.72 5.02
C THR A 166 4.78 6.18 6.10
N VAL A 167 5.31 5.56 7.15
CA VAL A 167 4.53 5.07 8.31
C VAL A 167 3.87 6.23 9.05
N GLU A 168 4.61 7.30 9.35
CA GLU A 168 4.10 8.49 10.03
C GLU A 168 2.94 9.14 9.26
N ARG A 169 2.97 9.10 7.93
CA ARG A 169 1.89 9.57 7.06
C ARG A 169 0.65 8.66 7.09
N ILE A 170 0.85 7.35 7.14
CA ILE A 170 -0.22 6.35 7.03
C ILE A 170 -0.94 6.15 8.37
N LEU A 171 -0.20 6.05 9.48
CA LEU A 171 -0.76 5.64 10.76
C LEU A 171 -1.90 6.52 11.29
N PRO A 172 -1.90 7.85 11.15
CA PRO A 172 -3.05 8.66 11.54
C PRO A 172 -4.31 8.28 10.77
N TYR A 173 -4.21 8.02 9.46
CA TYR A 173 -5.33 7.60 8.64
C TYR A 173 -5.80 6.18 8.99
N TRP A 174 -4.86 5.28 9.23
CA TRP A 174 -5.17 3.93 9.70
C TRP A 174 -5.92 3.96 11.03
N LYS A 175 -5.39 4.66 12.04
CA LYS A 175 -5.94 4.69 13.40
C LYS A 175 -7.26 5.45 13.52
N CYS A 176 -7.42 6.53 12.76
CA CYS A 176 -8.57 7.42 12.91
C CYS A 176 -9.69 7.14 11.90
N ILE A 177 -9.38 6.50 10.77
CA ILE A 177 -10.35 6.28 9.69
C ILE A 177 -10.56 4.78 9.41
N ILE A 178 -9.51 4.05 9.00
CA ILE A 178 -9.67 2.65 8.55
C ILE A 178 -10.07 1.76 9.70
N PHE A 179 -9.27 1.74 10.76
CA PHE A 179 -9.46 0.83 11.89
C PHE A 179 -10.80 1.03 12.62
N PRO A 180 -11.25 2.26 12.92
CA PRO A 180 -12.55 2.48 13.58
C PRO A 180 -13.75 2.00 12.76
N ASN A 181 -13.65 1.96 11.43
CA ASN A 181 -14.73 1.42 10.59
C ASN A 181 -14.97 -0.08 10.83
N LEU A 182 -14.03 -0.83 11.40
CA LEU A 182 -14.29 -2.19 11.87
C LEU A 182 -15.29 -2.27 13.03
N ALA A 183 -15.58 -1.16 13.71
CA ALA A 183 -16.62 -1.15 14.74
C ALA A 183 -18.01 -1.46 14.13
N THR A 184 -18.27 -0.96 12.93
CA THR A 184 -19.55 -1.08 12.23
C THR A 184 -19.50 -2.05 11.02
N ALA A 185 -18.33 -2.31 10.47
CA ALA A 185 -18.10 -3.26 9.38
C ALA A 185 -17.60 -4.61 9.91
N ASN A 186 -17.81 -5.66 9.14
CA ASN A 186 -17.25 -6.99 9.42
C ASN A 186 -15.97 -7.23 8.60
N GLU A 187 -15.95 -6.77 7.37
CA GLU A 187 -14.84 -7.00 6.45
C GLU A 187 -14.46 -5.74 5.68
N LEU A 188 -13.19 -5.38 5.75
CA LEU A 188 -12.63 -4.24 5.03
C LEU A 188 -11.56 -4.69 4.04
N LEU A 189 -11.51 -4.05 2.87
CA LEU A 189 -10.47 -4.24 1.87
C LEU A 189 -9.59 -3.00 1.77
N VAL A 190 -8.27 -3.17 1.86
CA VAL A 190 -7.29 -2.10 1.63
C VAL A 190 -6.39 -2.49 0.46
N VAL A 191 -6.52 -1.79 -0.66
CA VAL A 191 -5.65 -2.00 -1.82
C VAL A 191 -4.64 -0.86 -1.92
N ALA A 192 -3.36 -1.18 -1.71
CA ALA A 192 -2.32 -0.18 -1.64
C ALA A 192 -0.98 -0.67 -2.24
N HIS A 193 0.16 -0.26 -1.69
CA HIS A 193 1.48 -0.45 -2.30
C HIS A 193 2.44 -1.18 -1.36
N GLY A 194 3.59 -1.58 -1.92
CA GLY A 194 4.57 -2.37 -1.18
C GLY A 194 5.02 -1.73 0.13
N ASN A 195 5.42 -0.46 0.13
CA ASN A 195 5.90 0.18 1.36
C ASN A 195 4.76 0.69 2.25
N SER A 196 3.65 1.15 1.69
CA SER A 196 2.50 1.54 2.51
C SER A 196 1.95 0.34 3.30
N LEU A 197 1.80 -0.82 2.68
CA LEU A 197 1.37 -2.03 3.37
C LEU A 197 2.43 -2.56 4.35
N ARG A 198 3.74 -2.48 4.00
CA ARG A 198 4.82 -2.81 4.95
C ARG A 198 4.74 -1.98 6.22
N GLY A 199 4.42 -0.69 6.09
CA GLY A 199 4.24 0.21 7.23
C GLY A 199 3.07 -0.21 8.12
N ILE A 200 1.92 -0.56 7.52
CA ILE A 200 0.76 -1.05 8.26
C ILE A 200 1.08 -2.37 8.98
N ILE A 201 1.71 -3.32 8.28
CA ILE A 201 2.06 -4.63 8.85
C ILE A 201 3.11 -4.48 9.96
N LYS A 202 4.11 -3.61 9.77
CA LYS A 202 5.09 -3.29 10.83
C LYS A 202 4.38 -2.84 12.11
N TYR A 203 3.43 -1.93 11.98
CA TYR A 203 2.65 -1.44 13.11
C TYR A 203 1.83 -2.56 13.76
N LEU A 204 1.06 -3.32 12.97
CA LEU A 204 0.17 -4.37 13.48
C LEU A 204 0.93 -5.53 14.14
N LYS A 205 2.10 -5.88 13.63
CA LYS A 205 2.90 -7.02 14.13
C LYS A 205 4.05 -6.61 15.03
N HIS A 206 4.15 -5.33 15.39
CA HIS A 206 5.24 -4.79 16.20
C HIS A 206 6.65 -5.19 15.70
N ILE A 207 6.83 -5.24 14.35
CA ILE A 207 8.09 -5.65 13.74
C ILE A 207 9.18 -4.61 14.06
N PRO A 208 10.34 -5.01 14.60
CA PRO A 208 11.48 -4.11 14.85
C PRO A 208 11.97 -3.41 13.58
N ASP A 209 12.64 -2.26 13.73
CA ASP A 209 13.11 -1.45 12.60
C ASP A 209 14.14 -2.22 11.74
N GLU A 210 14.95 -3.04 12.37
CA GLU A 210 16.00 -3.85 11.73
C GLU A 210 15.38 -5.01 10.91
N GLU A 211 14.30 -5.59 11.38
CA GLU A 211 13.66 -6.76 10.76
C GLU A 211 12.79 -6.41 9.56
N ILE A 212 12.28 -5.17 9.49
CA ILE A 212 11.39 -4.75 8.40
C ILE A 212 12.04 -4.81 7.03
N VAL A 213 13.37 -4.77 6.95
CA VAL A 213 14.15 -4.91 5.72
C VAL A 213 13.83 -6.23 5.00
N GLY A 214 13.66 -7.31 5.76
CA GLY A 214 13.38 -8.66 5.25
C GLY A 214 11.93 -8.87 4.77
N LEU A 215 10.99 -8.01 5.17
CA LEU A 215 9.58 -8.20 4.78
C LEU A 215 9.38 -7.90 3.29
N ASN A 216 9.08 -8.93 2.51
CA ASN A 216 8.74 -8.81 1.10
C ASN A 216 7.24 -9.06 0.87
N LEU A 217 6.61 -8.18 0.09
CA LEU A 217 5.22 -8.30 -0.32
C LEU A 217 5.17 -8.38 -1.85
N PRO A 218 4.98 -9.57 -2.45
CA PRO A 218 4.78 -9.71 -3.89
C PRO A 218 3.58 -8.90 -4.39
N THR A 219 3.54 -8.58 -5.69
CA THR A 219 2.37 -7.96 -6.34
C THR A 219 1.17 -8.90 -6.27
N ALA A 220 -0.04 -8.36 -6.18
CA ALA A 220 -1.28 -9.11 -5.96
C ALA A 220 -1.26 -10.06 -4.74
N CYS A 221 -0.36 -9.80 -3.78
CA CYS A 221 -0.26 -10.57 -2.54
C CYS A 221 -1.37 -10.19 -1.58
N LEU A 222 -2.13 -11.19 -1.15
CA LEU A 222 -3.17 -11.07 -0.14
C LEU A 222 -2.58 -11.34 1.25
N LEU A 223 -2.74 -10.38 2.15
CA LEU A 223 -2.52 -10.55 3.57
C LEU A 223 -3.84 -10.22 4.26
N TYR A 224 -4.29 -11.06 5.16
CA TYR A 224 -5.43 -10.70 5.97
C TYR A 224 -5.15 -10.95 7.45
N THR A 225 -5.72 -10.12 8.31
CA THR A 225 -5.68 -10.29 9.76
C THR A 225 -7.07 -10.70 10.22
N SER A 226 -7.17 -11.81 10.93
CA SER A 226 -8.34 -12.17 11.73
C SER A 226 -8.05 -11.70 13.15
N ASP A 227 -8.84 -10.79 13.70
CA ASP A 227 -8.74 -10.16 15.02
C ASP A 227 -7.98 -8.83 15.09
N ALA A 228 -8.48 -7.85 14.34
CA ALA A 228 -8.12 -6.45 14.58
C ALA A 228 -8.60 -5.92 15.95
N ALA A 229 -9.42 -6.67 16.68
CA ALA A 229 -9.96 -6.24 17.97
C ALA A 229 -9.00 -6.50 19.16
N ASP A 230 -8.10 -7.48 19.07
CA ASP A 230 -7.13 -7.77 20.14
C ASP A 230 -5.86 -6.92 20.03
N GLU A 231 -5.49 -6.47 18.83
CA GLU A 231 -4.30 -5.63 18.60
C GLU A 231 -4.49 -4.15 18.99
N ALA A 232 -5.74 -3.72 19.21
CA ALA A 232 -6.05 -2.34 19.63
C ALA A 232 -6.07 -2.13 21.14
N ARG A 233 -5.90 -3.18 21.94
CA ARG A 233 -5.99 -3.15 23.42
C ARG A 233 -4.64 -3.25 24.12
N SER A 234 -3.54 -3.37 23.41
CA SER A 234 -2.17 -3.43 23.99
C SER A 234 -1.40 -2.11 23.84
#